data_fa7cfe2e42eb7b7b9b9751d54cbe05df
#
_entry.id   fa7cfe2e42eb7b7b9b9751d54cbe05df
#
_cell.length_a   1.000
_cell.length_b   1.000
_cell.length_c   1.000
_cell.angle_alpha   90.00
_cell.angle_beta   90.00
_cell.angle_gamma   90.00
#
_symmetry.space_group_name_H-M   'P 1'
#
loop_
_entity.id
_entity.type
_entity.pdbx_description
1 polymer ?
#
loop_
_entity_poly.entity_id
_entity_poly.type
_entity_poly.pdbx_seq_one_letter_code
_entity_poly.pdbx_strand_id
1 'polypeptide(L)'
;MIKKMDKELKNIKSGDLICVEWTDASVGKSSGVGIAIDVPVHSWGIFIGVFGEKSKHIVIAQNSFKYSSGIFDIDYTAVPLTWTLKVIVVAKACIDAQVARQLVNSFLLGGRRALNKRTFMKRVVNHAGLG
;
A
#
# COMPACT_ATOMS: atom_id res chain seq x y z
N MET A 1 -8.83 -16.02 -12.97
CA MET A 1 -8.50 -15.42 -11.67
C MET A 1 -8.24 -13.93 -11.75
N ILE A 2 -7.37 -13.48 -12.65
CA ILE A 2 -7.07 -12.05 -12.82
C ILE A 2 -8.31 -11.23 -13.19
N LYS A 3 -9.15 -11.75 -14.11
CA LYS A 3 -10.40 -11.08 -14.52
C LYS A 3 -11.40 -10.92 -13.37
N LYS A 4 -11.49 -11.91 -12.47
CA LYS A 4 -12.35 -11.84 -11.29
C LYS A 4 -11.83 -10.78 -10.32
N MET A 5 -10.54 -10.72 -10.12
CA MET A 5 -9.91 -9.76 -9.24
C MET A 5 -10.05 -8.33 -9.77
N ASP A 6 -9.93 -8.14 -11.08
CA ASP A 6 -10.18 -6.84 -11.71
C ASP A 6 -11.60 -6.34 -11.44
N LYS A 7 -12.60 -7.24 -11.47
CA LYS A 7 -13.97 -6.90 -11.14
C LYS A 7 -14.13 -6.49 -9.68
N GLU A 8 -13.52 -7.24 -8.76
CA GLU A 8 -13.58 -6.93 -7.33
C GLU A 8 -12.93 -5.57 -7.04
N LEU A 9 -11.81 -5.26 -7.69
CA LEU A 9 -11.07 -4.02 -7.46
C LEU A 9 -11.71 -2.78 -8.06
N LYS A 10 -12.59 -2.91 -9.05
CA LYS A 10 -13.22 -1.76 -9.72
C LYS A 10 -14.05 -0.90 -8.77
N ASN A 11 -14.64 -1.50 -7.75
CA ASN A 11 -15.52 -0.80 -6.81
C ASN A 11 -14.79 -0.35 -5.54
N ILE A 12 -13.49 -0.59 -5.46
CA ILE A 12 -12.69 -0.23 -4.30
C ILE A 12 -11.95 1.06 -4.61
N LYS A 13 -12.05 2.02 -3.68
CA LYS A 13 -11.42 3.34 -3.82
C LYS A 13 -10.40 3.55 -2.72
N SER A 14 -9.38 4.35 -3.02
CA SER A 14 -8.40 4.77 -2.01
C SER A 14 -9.13 5.38 -0.82
N GLY A 15 -8.82 4.91 0.38
CA GLY A 15 -9.51 5.31 1.60
C GLY A 15 -10.49 4.29 2.14
N ASP A 16 -10.83 3.26 1.36
CA ASP A 16 -11.65 2.15 1.87
C ASP A 16 -10.81 1.26 2.78
N LEU A 17 -11.42 0.80 3.86
CA LEU A 17 -10.81 -0.25 4.69
C LEU A 17 -11.13 -1.60 4.08
N ILE A 18 -10.11 -2.35 3.73
CA ILE A 18 -10.27 -3.66 3.08
C ILE A 18 -9.53 -4.75 3.84
N CYS A 19 -9.96 -5.97 3.63
CA CYS A 19 -9.23 -7.18 3.99
C CYS A 19 -8.83 -7.90 2.72
N VAL A 20 -7.54 -8.20 2.59
CA VAL A 20 -7.01 -8.99 1.48
C VAL A 20 -6.73 -10.39 2.00
N GLU A 21 -7.37 -11.40 1.43
CA GLU A 21 -7.06 -12.80 1.68
C GLU A 21 -6.11 -13.26 0.58
N TRP A 22 -4.96 -13.77 0.99
CA TRP A 22 -3.91 -14.17 0.04
C TRP A 22 -3.10 -15.34 0.58
N THR A 23 -2.37 -16.00 -0.30
CA THR A 23 -1.45 -17.08 0.08
C THR A 23 -0.04 -16.69 -0.33
N ASP A 24 0.89 -16.94 0.58
CA ASP A 24 2.32 -16.74 0.33
C ASP A 24 3.03 -18.06 0.54
N ALA A 25 3.58 -18.59 -0.53
CA ALA A 25 4.32 -19.86 -0.49
C ALA A 25 5.61 -19.77 0.33
N SER A 26 6.11 -18.56 0.58
CA SER A 26 7.35 -18.34 1.31
C SER A 26 7.15 -18.10 2.80
N VAL A 27 5.91 -17.87 3.25
CA VAL A 27 5.58 -17.61 4.65
C VAL A 27 4.62 -18.66 5.15
N GLY A 28 5.00 -19.39 6.17
CA GLY A 28 4.17 -20.41 6.78
C GLY A 28 4.34 -20.40 8.28
N LYS A 29 3.35 -20.94 8.97
CA LYS A 29 3.40 -21.21 10.40
C LYS A 29 3.58 -22.69 10.63
N SER A 30 4.48 -23.05 11.55
CA SER A 30 4.65 -24.44 11.93
C SER A 30 3.41 -24.88 12.73
N SER A 31 2.55 -25.65 12.08
CA SER A 31 1.29 -26.10 12.67
C SER A 31 1.32 -27.55 13.17
N GLY A 32 2.46 -28.21 12.99
CA GLY A 32 2.60 -29.63 13.28
C GLY A 32 2.00 -30.55 12.20
N VAL A 33 1.44 -29.99 11.14
CA VAL A 33 0.89 -30.74 10.01
C VAL A 33 1.70 -30.38 8.77
N GLY A 34 2.69 -31.19 8.44
CA GLY A 34 3.71 -30.87 7.44
C GLY A 34 3.19 -30.71 6.00
N ILE A 35 1.93 -31.01 5.72
CA ILE A 35 1.32 -30.88 4.40
C ILE A 35 0.44 -29.63 4.27
N ALA A 36 0.18 -28.92 5.36
CA ALA A 36 -0.67 -27.73 5.35
C ALA A 36 0.17 -26.47 5.13
N ILE A 37 0.73 -26.35 3.92
CA ILE A 37 1.59 -25.20 3.58
C ILE A 37 0.84 -24.06 2.91
N ASP A 38 -0.38 -24.31 2.45
CA ASP A 38 -1.20 -23.32 1.75
C ASP A 38 -2.15 -22.63 2.73
N VAL A 39 -1.61 -21.98 3.74
CA VAL A 39 -2.42 -21.29 4.74
C VAL A 39 -2.73 -19.88 4.25
N PRO A 40 -4.01 -19.50 4.09
CA PRO A 40 -4.36 -18.15 3.72
C PRO A 40 -3.97 -17.14 4.80
N VAL A 41 -3.49 -16.00 4.37
CA VAL A 41 -3.17 -14.87 5.22
C VAL A 41 -4.23 -13.80 5.00
N HIS A 42 -4.71 -13.20 6.07
CA HIS A 42 -5.62 -12.07 6.04
C HIS A 42 -4.86 -10.82 6.43
N SER A 43 -4.86 -9.83 5.57
CA SER A 43 -4.22 -8.54 5.83
C SER A 43 -5.25 -7.43 5.72
N TRP A 44 -5.35 -6.61 6.75
CA TRP A 44 -6.28 -5.48 6.79
C TRP A 44 -5.52 -4.18 6.64
N GLY A 45 -6.13 -3.23 5.99
CA GLY A 45 -5.56 -1.89 5.87
C GLY A 45 -6.38 -0.99 4.97
N ILE A 46 -5.95 0.26 4.91
CA ILE A 46 -6.56 1.25 4.03
C ILE A 46 -6.04 1.05 2.61
N PHE A 47 -6.95 0.85 1.68
CA PHE A 47 -6.59 0.66 0.29
C PHE A 47 -5.96 1.93 -0.27
N ILE A 48 -4.76 1.80 -0.82
CA ILE A 48 -4.02 2.88 -1.47
C ILE A 48 -4.23 2.84 -2.98
N GLY A 49 -4.15 1.64 -3.55
CA GLY A 49 -4.27 1.44 -4.98
C GLY A 49 -3.62 0.13 -5.41
N VAL A 50 -3.55 -0.05 -6.72
CA VAL A 50 -2.88 -1.20 -7.34
C VAL A 50 -1.70 -0.65 -8.14
N PHE A 51 -0.50 -1.10 -7.82
CA PHE A 51 0.73 -0.56 -8.38
C PHE A 51 1.68 -1.68 -8.80
N GLY A 52 2.57 -1.37 -9.71
CA GLY A 52 3.62 -2.26 -10.17
C GLY A 52 3.80 -2.19 -11.68
N GLU A 53 5.03 -2.27 -12.14
CA GLU A 53 5.34 -2.26 -13.58
C GLU A 53 5.21 -3.66 -14.17
N LYS A 54 5.97 -4.62 -13.65
CA LYS A 54 5.99 -5.99 -14.16
C LYS A 54 4.91 -6.86 -13.55
N SER A 55 4.65 -6.70 -12.26
CA SER A 55 3.57 -7.40 -11.57
C SER A 55 2.80 -6.42 -10.72
N LYS A 56 1.49 -6.52 -10.75
CA LYS A 56 0.60 -5.65 -10.00
C LYS A 56 0.45 -6.12 -8.57
N HIS A 57 0.40 -5.16 -7.65
CA HIS A 57 0.24 -5.42 -6.22
C HIS A 57 -0.88 -4.57 -5.67
N ILE A 58 -1.69 -5.17 -4.82
CA ILE A 58 -2.63 -4.41 -3.98
C ILE A 58 -1.81 -3.81 -2.84
N VAL A 59 -1.89 -2.50 -2.67
CA VAL A 59 -1.17 -1.81 -1.61
C VAL A 59 -2.16 -1.33 -0.56
N ILE A 60 -1.92 -1.73 0.68
CA ILE A 60 -2.72 -1.32 1.83
C ILE A 60 -1.82 -0.66 2.88
N ALA A 61 -2.27 0.48 3.40
CA ALA A 61 -1.58 1.18 4.48
C ALA A 61 -2.08 0.68 5.82
N GLN A 62 -1.17 0.35 6.71
CA GLN A 62 -1.47 -0.19 8.04
C GLN A 62 -1.16 0.83 9.14
N ASN A 63 -0.15 1.65 8.94
CA ASN A 63 0.21 2.73 9.84
C ASN A 63 0.57 3.96 9.03
N SER A 64 0.29 5.13 9.58
CA SER A 64 0.77 6.38 9.03
C SER A 64 1.49 7.16 10.12
N PHE A 65 2.59 7.80 9.74
CA PHE A 65 3.41 8.61 10.65
C PHE A 65 3.32 10.05 10.19
N LYS A 66 2.61 10.86 10.98
CA LYS A 66 2.46 12.28 10.69
C LYS A 66 3.50 13.07 11.47
N TYR A 67 4.38 13.74 10.75
CA TYR A 67 5.39 14.59 11.34
C TYR A 67 4.86 16.01 11.56
N SER A 68 5.52 16.77 12.42
CA SER A 68 5.15 18.17 12.71
C SER A 68 5.13 19.06 11.47
N SER A 69 5.86 18.69 10.43
CA SER A 69 5.88 19.38 9.14
C SER A 69 4.65 19.09 8.26
N GLY A 70 3.73 18.24 8.71
CA GLY A 70 2.57 17.86 7.92
C GLY A 70 2.80 16.76 6.91
N ILE A 71 3.98 16.16 6.91
CA ILE A 71 4.35 15.08 5.99
C ILE A 71 4.00 13.75 6.64
N PHE A 72 3.60 12.80 5.80
CA PHE A 72 3.30 11.45 6.23
C PHE A 72 4.32 10.47 5.70
N ASP A 73 4.69 9.51 6.52
CA ASP A 73 5.22 8.23 6.06
C ASP A 73 4.20 7.16 6.37
N ILE A 74 4.23 6.07 5.62
CA ILE A 74 3.31 4.95 5.86
C ILE A 74 4.06 3.65 5.96
N ASP A 75 3.55 2.75 6.81
CA ASP A 75 3.83 1.34 6.71
C ASP A 75 2.77 0.71 5.83
N TYR A 76 3.17 -0.06 4.85
CA TYR A 76 2.24 -0.68 3.92
C TYR A 76 2.56 -2.17 3.73
N THR A 77 1.56 -2.89 3.26
CA THR A 77 1.72 -4.24 2.74
C THR A 77 1.36 -4.21 1.25
N ALA A 78 2.20 -4.79 0.44
CA ALA A 78 1.95 -4.94 -1.00
C ALA A 78 1.74 -6.42 -1.30
N VAL A 79 0.54 -6.78 -1.72
CA VAL A 79 0.16 -8.16 -2.01
C VAL A 79 0.08 -8.36 -3.53
N PRO A 80 0.88 -9.26 -4.11
CA PRO A 80 0.77 -9.55 -5.54
C PRO A 80 -0.64 -9.99 -5.91
N LEU A 81 -1.17 -9.49 -7.02
CA LEU A 81 -2.49 -9.90 -7.50
C LEU A 81 -2.56 -11.41 -7.75
N THR A 82 -1.47 -12.00 -8.22
CA THR A 82 -1.38 -13.44 -8.48
C THR A 82 -1.49 -14.28 -7.22
N TRP A 83 -1.20 -13.70 -6.05
CA TRP A 83 -1.30 -14.37 -4.75
C TRP A 83 -2.61 -14.07 -4.03
N THR A 84 -3.40 -13.14 -4.55
CA THR A 84 -4.65 -12.70 -3.91
C THR A 84 -5.77 -13.66 -4.25
N LEU A 85 -6.45 -14.13 -3.22
CA LEU A 85 -7.60 -15.02 -3.33
C LEU A 85 -8.91 -14.23 -3.33
N LYS A 86 -9.01 -13.23 -2.46
CA LYS A 86 -10.25 -12.49 -2.25
C LYS A 86 -9.95 -11.12 -1.64
N VAL A 87 -10.75 -10.13 -1.99
CA VAL A 87 -10.71 -8.81 -1.36
C VAL A 87 -12.11 -8.50 -0.81
N ILE A 88 -12.16 -8.14 0.45
CA ILE A 88 -13.40 -7.82 1.15
C ILE A 88 -13.35 -6.37 1.57
N VAL A 89 -14.37 -5.59 1.21
CA VAL A 89 -14.51 -4.21 1.70
C VAL A 89 -15.15 -4.27 3.08
N VAL A 90 -14.41 -3.85 4.08
CA VAL A 90 -14.88 -3.80 5.46
C VAL A 90 -15.67 -2.52 5.70
N ALA A 91 -15.15 -1.38 5.23
CA ALA A 91 -15.82 -0.09 5.36
C ALA A 91 -15.47 0.81 4.19
N LYS A 92 -16.49 1.33 3.52
CA LYS A 92 -16.32 2.30 2.45
C LYS A 92 -15.96 3.66 3.03
N ALA A 93 -15.07 4.40 2.33
CA ALA A 93 -14.70 5.76 2.70
C ALA A 93 -14.38 5.86 4.20
N CYS A 94 -13.56 4.92 4.68
CA CYS A 94 -13.21 4.82 6.10
C CYS A 94 -12.43 6.04 6.59
N ILE A 95 -11.68 6.66 5.69
CA ILE A 95 -10.96 7.90 5.98
C ILE A 95 -11.36 8.97 4.98
N ASP A 96 -11.16 10.24 5.37
CA ASP A 96 -11.44 11.39 4.51
C ASP A 96 -10.66 11.30 3.20
N ALA A 97 -11.31 11.72 2.11
CA ALA A 97 -10.73 11.68 0.76
C ALA A 97 -9.41 12.46 0.66
N GLN A 98 -9.28 13.56 1.39
CA GLN A 98 -8.05 14.35 1.42
C GLN A 98 -6.92 13.57 2.09
N VAL A 99 -7.22 12.90 3.21
CA VAL A 99 -6.25 12.05 3.91
C VAL A 99 -5.87 10.86 3.01
N ALA A 100 -6.82 10.27 2.32
CA ALA A 100 -6.55 9.18 1.39
C ALA A 100 -5.57 9.60 0.30
N ARG A 101 -5.74 10.79 -0.28
CA ARG A 101 -4.80 11.34 -1.27
C ARG A 101 -3.42 11.57 -0.69
N GLN A 102 -3.33 12.03 0.55
CA GLN A 102 -2.05 12.20 1.24
C GLN A 102 -1.34 10.87 1.43
N LEU A 103 -2.06 9.81 1.77
CA LEU A 103 -1.50 8.47 1.90
C LEU A 103 -0.98 7.95 0.55
N VAL A 104 -1.75 8.14 -0.52
CA VAL A 104 -1.32 7.77 -1.88
C VAL A 104 -0.05 8.53 -2.27
N ASN A 105 -0.02 9.83 -2.04
CA ASN A 105 1.14 10.66 -2.33
C ASN A 105 2.36 10.23 -1.51
N SER A 106 2.15 9.93 -0.23
CA SER A 106 3.23 9.44 0.63
C SER A 106 3.82 8.13 0.09
N PHE A 107 2.97 7.22 -0.35
CA PHE A 107 3.43 5.97 -0.96
C PHE A 107 4.23 6.22 -2.24
N LEU A 108 3.71 7.06 -3.13
CA LEU A 108 4.34 7.32 -4.43
C LEU A 108 5.62 8.15 -4.32
N LEU A 109 5.67 9.10 -3.40
CA LEU A 109 6.78 10.04 -3.27
C LEU A 109 7.74 9.73 -2.13
N GLY A 110 7.41 8.76 -1.27
CA GLY A 110 8.24 8.37 -0.14
C GLY A 110 8.15 9.30 1.07
N GLY A 111 7.10 10.11 1.20
CA GLY A 111 6.84 10.91 2.38
C GLY A 111 8.00 11.83 2.77
N ARG A 112 8.49 11.67 4.01
CA ARG A 112 9.60 12.46 4.55
C ARG A 112 10.88 12.34 3.72
N ARG A 113 11.14 11.16 3.16
CA ARG A 113 12.31 10.90 2.33
C ARG A 113 12.27 11.73 1.04
N ALA A 114 11.10 11.87 0.41
CA ALA A 114 10.92 12.67 -0.79
C ALA A 114 11.12 14.15 -0.51
N LEU A 115 10.63 14.65 0.63
CA LEU A 115 10.85 16.04 1.03
C LEU A 115 12.34 16.34 1.24
N ASN A 116 13.05 15.47 1.94
CA ASN A 116 14.48 15.63 2.19
C ASN A 116 15.27 15.68 0.87
N LYS A 117 14.90 14.85 -0.10
CA LYS A 117 15.47 14.87 -1.45
C LYS A 117 15.21 16.20 -2.15
N ARG A 118 13.97 16.69 -2.12
CA ARG A 118 13.59 17.96 -2.73
C ARG A 118 14.34 19.14 -2.11
N THR A 119 14.45 19.16 -0.79
CA THR A 119 15.17 20.19 -0.05
C THR A 119 16.66 20.16 -0.42
N PHE A 120 17.25 18.97 -0.48
CA PHE A 120 18.64 18.80 -0.89
C PHE A 120 18.86 19.32 -2.32
N MET A 121 18.01 18.95 -3.25
CA MET A 121 18.14 19.43 -4.65
C MET A 121 17.97 20.94 -4.77
N LYS A 122 17.06 21.55 -4.00
CA LYS A 122 16.92 23.01 -3.93
C LYS A 122 18.22 23.66 -3.45
N ARG A 123 18.84 23.13 -2.41
CA ARG A 123 20.11 23.66 -1.89
C ARG A 123 21.23 23.56 -2.92
N VAL A 124 21.30 22.44 -3.62
CA VAL A 124 22.30 22.24 -4.68
C VAL A 124 22.12 23.26 -5.81
N VAL A 125 20.88 23.44 -6.27
CA VAL A 125 20.54 24.40 -7.32
C VAL A 125 20.89 25.83 -6.89
N ASN A 126 20.55 26.23 -5.68
CA ASN A 126 20.84 27.56 -5.15
C ASN A 126 22.37 27.81 -5.06
N HIS A 127 23.12 26.82 -4.58
CA HIS A 127 24.57 26.92 -4.50
C HIS A 127 25.26 27.02 -5.89
N ALA A 128 24.67 26.36 -6.88
CA ALA A 128 25.16 26.39 -8.25
C ALA A 128 24.71 27.64 -9.00
N GLY A 129 23.93 28.54 -8.37
CA GLY A 129 23.42 29.76 -9.02
C GLY A 129 22.38 29.51 -10.07
N LEU A 130 21.71 28.35 -10.02
CA LEU A 130 20.69 27.95 -11.01
C LEU A 130 19.27 28.23 -10.55
N GLY A 131 19.13 28.83 -9.40
CA GLY A 131 17.78 29.07 -8.80
C GLY A 131 17.20 30.44 -9.06
#